data_4340410a256f27421acd201b8562f1c7
#
_entry.id   4340410a256f27421acd201b8562f1c7
#
_cell.length_a   1.000
_cell.length_b   1.000
_cell.length_c   1.000
_cell.angle_alpha   90.00
_cell.angle_beta   90.00
_cell.angle_gamma   90.00
#
_symmetry.space_group_name_H-M   'P 1'
#
loop_
_entity.id
_entity.type
_entity.pdbx_description
1 polymer ?
#
loop_
_entity_poly.entity_id
_entity_poly.type
_entity_poly.pdbx_seq_one_letter_code
_entity_poly.pdbx_strand_id
1 'polypeptide(L)'
;MNPATATAPGATGTGLAAADRATLIHPTLPAHRTDRTVLVSGSGCRVTDAAGREYLDASAVLGVTQVGHGRAELARAAAEQMTRLEYFHTWGTVTNDRAVELATRLAGLAPGGLRRTYFTSGGAEGNEIALRMARLHHHRRGEPQRTWILARTMGYHGIGYGSGGVSGFPVYHTGFGPSMPDVHFLTPPHPYRRELFSGADVTEFCLAELRESIERIGPERIAAMIGEPVMGGIGAVVPPADYWPRVAELLRSYGILLILDEVVTGYGRTGHWFAAEHVGVVPDILVTAKGLTSGYLPHGAVLVSDGVADTVTGEQGFPVGYTYTGHPTACAVALANLDIIEREGLAANAAAVGAHLKDGLTRLLDLPVVAEVRGVGLMLAVELTSDKEARRPLPQGTTEVADALRERAGILLRTNPYALVINPPLVFTRQDADLLVDGLRSVLSRVGPDGHVR
;
A
#
# COMPACT_ATOMS: atom_id res chain seq x y z
N MET A 1 38.88 5.35 7.96
CA MET A 1 39.13 4.95 6.58
C MET A 1 37.86 5.07 5.80
N ASN A 2 37.80 5.95 4.85
CA ASN A 2 36.65 6.25 4.00
C ASN A 2 36.47 5.07 3.01
N PRO A 3 35.34 4.35 2.96
CA PRO A 3 35.13 3.34 1.92
C PRO A 3 34.80 4.08 0.62
N ALA A 4 35.82 4.35 -0.16
CA ALA A 4 35.70 4.88 -1.50
C ALA A 4 34.98 3.86 -2.39
N THR A 5 33.85 4.26 -2.91
CA THR A 5 33.34 4.08 -4.27
C THR A 5 34.02 2.98 -5.09
N ALA A 6 33.54 1.76 -4.99
CA ALA A 6 33.70 0.81 -6.07
C ALA A 6 32.60 1.10 -7.12
N THR A 7 32.81 2.07 -7.97
CA THR A 7 32.12 2.20 -9.23
C THR A 7 32.62 1.11 -10.16
N ALA A 8 31.72 0.21 -10.57
CA ALA A 8 32.02 -0.64 -11.72
C ALA A 8 32.43 0.23 -12.92
N PRO A 9 33.47 -0.12 -13.69
CA PRO A 9 33.99 0.74 -14.73
C PRO A 9 32.96 0.90 -15.86
N GLY A 10 32.45 2.12 -16.06
CA GLY A 10 32.15 2.61 -17.40
C GLY A 10 30.80 2.39 -18.00
N ALA A 11 29.74 2.12 -17.26
CA ALA A 11 28.37 2.25 -17.86
C ALA A 11 27.89 3.69 -17.70
N THR A 12 27.97 4.48 -18.78
CA THR A 12 27.27 5.77 -18.85
C THR A 12 25.76 5.56 -18.68
N GLY A 13 25.01 6.54 -18.17
CA GLY A 13 23.57 6.42 -17.99
C GLY A 13 22.82 5.96 -19.27
N THR A 14 23.35 6.30 -20.44
CA THR A 14 22.85 5.83 -21.75
C THR A 14 23.07 4.33 -21.97
N GLY A 15 24.20 3.78 -21.54
CA GLY A 15 24.51 2.35 -21.63
C GLY A 15 23.61 1.51 -20.72
N LEU A 16 23.35 1.97 -19.48
CA LEU A 16 22.42 1.31 -18.55
C LEU A 16 20.97 1.32 -19.08
N ALA A 17 20.51 2.44 -19.63
CA ALA A 17 19.18 2.54 -20.21
C ALA A 17 19.01 1.63 -21.45
N ALA A 18 20.08 1.43 -22.24
CA ALA A 18 20.05 0.49 -23.38
C ALA A 18 20.01 -0.97 -22.90
N ALA A 19 20.80 -1.32 -21.89
CA ALA A 19 20.79 -2.66 -21.29
C ALA A 19 19.45 -2.99 -20.65
N ASP A 20 18.85 -2.04 -19.91
CA ASP A 20 17.52 -2.15 -19.34
C ASP A 20 16.47 -2.55 -20.40
N ARG A 21 16.40 -1.80 -21.49
CA ARG A 21 15.47 -2.11 -22.59
C ARG A 21 15.68 -3.49 -23.22
N ALA A 22 16.88 -4.00 -23.17
CA ALA A 22 17.22 -5.28 -23.79
C ALA A 22 16.95 -6.48 -22.85
N THR A 23 16.92 -6.27 -21.51
CA THR A 23 17.00 -7.38 -20.55
C THR A 23 15.91 -7.37 -19.47
N LEU A 24 15.28 -6.21 -19.18
CA LEU A 24 14.30 -6.11 -18.12
C LEU A 24 12.85 -6.00 -18.66
N ILE A 25 11.94 -6.74 -18.05
CA ILE A 25 10.49 -6.57 -18.26
C ILE A 25 9.96 -5.67 -17.14
N HIS A 26 9.51 -4.48 -17.51
CA HIS A 26 8.91 -3.53 -16.57
C HIS A 26 7.41 -3.77 -16.42
N PRO A 27 6.90 -3.85 -15.18
CA PRO A 27 5.47 -3.87 -14.94
C PRO A 27 4.80 -2.61 -15.55
N THR A 28 3.67 -2.78 -16.21
CA THR A 28 2.81 -1.72 -16.76
C THR A 28 3.44 -0.78 -17.79
N LEU A 29 4.66 -1.02 -18.24
CA LEU A 29 5.34 -0.18 -19.23
C LEU A 29 5.09 -0.67 -20.66
N PRO A 30 4.40 0.11 -21.49
CA PRO A 30 4.16 -0.26 -22.90
C PRO A 30 5.46 -0.32 -23.70
N ALA A 31 5.54 -1.22 -24.68
CA ALA A 31 6.76 -1.43 -25.48
C ALA A 31 7.22 -0.19 -26.27
N HIS A 32 6.31 0.71 -26.64
CA HIS A 32 6.65 1.95 -27.34
C HIS A 32 7.34 3.00 -26.44
N ARG A 33 7.25 2.86 -25.11
CA ARG A 33 7.93 3.75 -24.17
C ARG A 33 9.39 3.34 -24.04
N THR A 34 10.28 4.16 -24.58
CA THR A 34 11.73 3.89 -24.62
C THR A 34 12.54 4.69 -23.60
N ASP A 35 11.94 5.71 -22.99
CA ASP A 35 12.56 6.53 -21.94
C ASP A 35 12.80 5.71 -20.67
N ARG A 36 13.96 5.93 -20.04
CA ARG A 36 14.36 5.28 -18.78
C ARG A 36 15.04 6.29 -17.86
N THR A 37 14.60 6.34 -16.62
CA THR A 37 15.27 7.06 -15.54
C THR A 37 15.96 6.01 -14.66
N VAL A 38 17.27 5.89 -14.77
CA VAL A 38 18.05 4.89 -14.03
C VAL A 38 18.55 5.51 -12.74
N LEU A 39 17.90 5.18 -11.62
CA LEU A 39 18.27 5.69 -10.30
C LEU A 39 19.45 4.91 -9.73
N VAL A 40 20.42 5.59 -9.14
CA VAL A 40 21.68 5.01 -8.63
C VAL A 40 21.95 5.29 -7.16
N SER A 41 21.31 6.30 -6.58
CA SER A 41 21.46 6.62 -5.15
C SER A 41 20.24 7.33 -4.60
N GLY A 42 20.15 7.40 -3.26
CA GLY A 42 19.08 8.15 -2.58
C GLY A 42 19.49 8.54 -1.17
N SER A 43 18.95 9.66 -0.68
CA SER A 43 19.13 10.15 0.68
C SER A 43 17.90 10.93 1.12
N GLY A 44 17.33 10.61 2.30
CA GLY A 44 16.11 11.24 2.80
C GLY A 44 14.96 11.11 1.80
N CYS A 45 14.45 12.25 1.31
CA CYS A 45 13.39 12.31 0.30
C CYS A 45 13.90 12.55 -1.11
N ARG A 46 15.19 12.36 -1.38
CA ARG A 46 15.81 12.59 -2.69
C ARG A 46 16.38 11.31 -3.27
N VAL A 47 16.29 11.19 -4.58
CA VAL A 47 16.96 10.14 -5.36
C VAL A 47 17.69 10.75 -6.53
N THR A 48 18.81 10.13 -6.94
CA THR A 48 19.69 10.64 -8.01
C THR A 48 19.78 9.59 -9.12
N ASP A 49 19.67 10.03 -10.36
CA ASP A 49 19.84 9.17 -11.53
C ASP A 49 21.31 9.05 -11.98
N ALA A 50 21.53 8.15 -12.95
CA ALA A 50 22.85 7.89 -13.51
C ALA A 50 23.44 9.08 -14.32
N ALA A 51 22.64 10.12 -14.60
CA ALA A 51 23.12 11.37 -15.19
C ALA A 51 23.46 12.43 -14.11
N GLY A 52 23.29 12.11 -12.84
CA GLY A 52 23.55 13.02 -11.72
C GLY A 52 22.38 13.97 -11.40
N ARG A 53 21.24 13.77 -12.01
CA ARG A 53 20.05 14.60 -11.74
C ARG A 53 19.36 14.10 -10.47
N GLU A 54 19.06 15.04 -9.58
CA GLU A 54 18.32 14.80 -8.35
C GLU A 54 16.82 14.99 -8.55
N TYR A 55 16.02 14.14 -7.88
CA TYR A 55 14.58 14.19 -7.88
C TYR A 55 14.02 14.14 -6.45
N LEU A 56 12.94 14.88 -6.20
CA LEU A 56 12.12 14.74 -5.01
C LEU A 56 11.24 13.50 -5.15
N ASP A 57 11.39 12.52 -4.25
CA ASP A 57 10.50 11.35 -4.18
C ASP A 57 9.20 11.72 -3.46
N ALA A 58 8.17 12.05 -4.22
CA ALA A 58 6.84 12.38 -3.72
C ALA A 58 5.93 11.15 -3.58
N SER A 59 6.46 9.93 -3.78
CA SER A 59 5.69 8.68 -3.75
C SER A 59 6.23 7.62 -2.79
N ALA A 60 7.37 7.87 -2.13
CA ALA A 60 8.11 6.84 -1.39
C ALA A 60 8.22 5.56 -2.21
N VAL A 61 8.57 5.69 -3.48
CA VAL A 61 8.56 4.65 -4.51
C VAL A 61 7.12 4.18 -4.81
N LEU A 62 6.53 3.35 -3.97
CA LEU A 62 5.14 2.88 -4.05
C LEU A 62 4.49 2.91 -2.65
N GLY A 63 4.74 3.97 -1.88
CA GLY A 63 4.33 4.08 -0.49
C GLY A 63 5.14 3.14 0.43
N VAL A 64 6.41 2.89 0.09
CA VAL A 64 7.27 1.88 0.73
C VAL A 64 8.26 2.51 1.70
N THR A 65 8.99 3.55 1.27
CA THR A 65 10.19 4.08 1.94
C THR A 65 9.81 5.06 3.05
N GLN A 66 9.30 4.55 4.17
CA GLN A 66 8.77 5.38 5.27
C GLN A 66 9.87 6.26 5.91
N VAL A 67 11.02 5.67 6.26
CA VAL A 67 12.11 6.38 6.96
C VAL A 67 13.07 7.11 6.02
N GLY A 68 12.75 7.16 4.72
CA GLY A 68 13.59 7.78 3.70
C GLY A 68 14.70 6.87 3.20
N HIS A 69 15.39 7.36 2.16
CA HIS A 69 16.49 6.65 1.51
C HIS A 69 17.80 6.81 2.29
N GLY A 70 18.75 5.87 2.10
CA GLY A 70 20.14 6.01 2.55
C GLY A 70 20.35 5.88 4.07
N ARG A 71 19.45 5.23 4.81
CA ARG A 71 19.61 5.02 6.27
C ARG A 71 20.69 4.00 6.59
N ALA A 72 21.84 4.50 7.02
CA ALA A 72 22.97 3.65 7.41
C ALA A 72 22.66 2.70 8.59
N GLU A 73 21.73 3.07 9.47
CA GLU A 73 21.30 2.24 10.59
C GLU A 73 20.69 0.92 10.10
N LEU A 74 19.82 0.96 9.08
CA LEU A 74 19.20 -0.23 8.51
C LEU A 74 20.22 -1.12 7.77
N ALA A 75 21.16 -0.49 7.05
CA ALA A 75 22.25 -1.21 6.40
C ALA A 75 23.13 -1.94 7.42
N ARG A 76 23.47 -1.30 8.55
CA ARG A 76 24.22 -1.93 9.64
C ARG A 76 23.44 -3.08 10.28
N ALA A 77 22.17 -2.91 10.60
CA ALA A 77 21.31 -3.97 11.16
C ALA A 77 21.28 -5.21 10.25
N ALA A 78 21.19 -5.01 8.93
CA ALA A 78 21.28 -6.10 7.96
C ALA A 78 22.64 -6.78 7.98
N ALA A 79 23.75 -6.02 7.90
CA ALA A 79 25.10 -6.57 7.87
C ALA A 79 25.46 -7.34 9.14
N GLU A 80 25.12 -6.82 10.31
CA GLU A 80 25.33 -7.47 11.60
C GLU A 80 24.55 -8.79 11.68
N GLN A 81 23.27 -8.78 11.30
CA GLN A 81 22.47 -10.01 11.34
C GLN A 81 22.93 -11.04 10.32
N MET A 82 23.29 -10.63 9.10
CA MET A 82 23.85 -11.52 8.08
C MET A 82 25.14 -12.21 8.54
N THR A 83 25.97 -11.51 9.32
CA THR A 83 27.20 -12.09 9.88
C THR A 83 26.91 -13.10 11.00
N ARG A 84 25.82 -12.92 11.73
CA ARG A 84 25.43 -13.78 12.86
C ARG A 84 24.62 -14.99 12.43
N LEU A 85 23.55 -14.76 11.66
CA LEU A 85 22.67 -15.77 11.07
C LEU A 85 21.91 -15.11 9.92
N GLU A 86 22.36 -15.36 8.69
CA GLU A 86 21.82 -14.74 7.47
C GLU A 86 20.39 -15.18 7.21
N TYR A 87 20.11 -16.48 7.36
CA TYR A 87 18.81 -17.09 7.13
C TYR A 87 18.63 -18.35 7.98
N PHE A 88 17.44 -18.50 8.52
CA PHE A 88 16.84 -19.74 8.97
C PHE A 88 15.32 -19.62 8.99
N HIS A 89 14.62 -20.70 8.69
CA HIS A 89 13.16 -20.73 8.60
C HIS A 89 12.48 -20.80 9.99
N THR A 90 11.15 -20.58 10.01
CA THR A 90 10.30 -20.75 11.19
C THR A 90 9.31 -21.92 11.03
N TRP A 91 9.75 -23.03 10.46
CA TRP A 91 8.92 -24.22 10.22
C TRP A 91 9.06 -25.22 11.37
N GLY A 92 7.92 -25.84 11.77
CA GLY A 92 7.87 -26.84 12.83
C GLY A 92 8.25 -26.25 14.18
N THR A 93 9.22 -26.85 14.85
CA THR A 93 9.67 -26.47 16.21
C THR A 93 10.87 -25.51 16.19
N VAL A 94 11.36 -25.15 15.00
CA VAL A 94 12.53 -24.27 14.87
C VAL A 94 12.08 -22.82 14.62
N THR A 95 12.79 -21.90 15.26
CA THR A 95 12.58 -20.46 15.08
C THR A 95 13.91 -19.69 15.23
N ASN A 96 13.89 -18.39 15.06
CA ASN A 96 15.01 -17.52 15.31
C ASN A 96 14.60 -16.35 16.23
N ASP A 97 15.57 -15.80 16.95
CA ASP A 97 15.36 -14.74 17.93
C ASP A 97 14.74 -13.48 17.30
N ARG A 98 15.19 -13.07 16.12
CA ARG A 98 14.71 -11.85 15.48
C ARG A 98 13.25 -11.94 15.05
N ALA A 99 12.80 -13.12 14.59
CA ALA A 99 11.39 -13.34 14.30
C ALA A 99 10.53 -13.26 15.57
N VAL A 100 11.01 -13.83 16.70
CA VAL A 100 10.31 -13.74 17.99
C VAL A 100 10.23 -12.30 18.49
N GLU A 101 11.35 -11.56 18.45
CA GLU A 101 11.40 -10.16 18.86
C GLU A 101 10.46 -9.29 18.02
N LEU A 102 10.49 -9.45 16.69
CA LEU A 102 9.63 -8.68 15.80
C LEU A 102 8.15 -9.01 16.02
N ALA A 103 7.79 -10.29 16.16
CA ALA A 103 6.40 -10.69 16.45
C ALA A 103 5.92 -10.08 17.78
N THR A 104 6.76 -10.08 18.82
CA THR A 104 6.46 -9.46 20.12
C THR A 104 6.28 -7.94 19.98
N ARG A 105 7.16 -7.28 19.21
CA ARG A 105 7.06 -5.84 18.95
C ARG A 105 5.78 -5.47 18.22
N LEU A 106 5.44 -6.23 17.17
CA LEU A 106 4.22 -6.02 16.39
C LEU A 106 2.96 -6.24 17.23
N ALA A 107 2.95 -7.27 18.10
CA ALA A 107 1.84 -7.50 19.03
C ALA A 107 1.60 -6.32 19.98
N GLY A 108 2.65 -5.60 20.35
CA GLY A 108 2.56 -4.39 21.18
C GLY A 108 2.08 -3.15 20.45
N LEU A 109 2.22 -3.11 19.11
CA LEU A 109 1.80 -1.99 18.26
C LEU A 109 0.42 -2.20 17.63
N ALA A 110 0.00 -3.45 17.46
CA ALA A 110 -1.21 -3.82 16.74
C ALA A 110 -2.49 -3.37 17.45
N PRO A 111 -3.53 -2.95 16.73
CA PRO A 111 -4.79 -2.56 17.32
C PRO A 111 -5.51 -3.75 17.99
N GLY A 112 -6.09 -3.52 19.17
CA GLY A 112 -7.13 -4.35 19.77
C GLY A 112 -6.82 -5.82 20.05
N GLY A 113 -5.54 -6.24 20.21
CA GLY A 113 -5.21 -7.61 20.61
C GLY A 113 -4.94 -8.58 19.46
N LEU A 114 -4.52 -8.08 18.31
CA LEU A 114 -3.92 -8.88 17.24
C LEU A 114 -2.50 -9.31 17.63
N ARG A 115 -2.38 -10.39 18.39
CA ARG A 115 -1.13 -10.76 19.07
C ARG A 115 -0.32 -11.83 18.37
N ARG A 116 -0.87 -12.47 17.35
CA ARG A 116 -0.22 -13.60 16.67
C ARG A 116 0.19 -13.17 15.27
N THR A 117 1.44 -13.41 14.95
CA THR A 117 2.05 -12.94 13.69
C THR A 117 2.48 -14.11 12.82
N TYR A 118 2.12 -14.04 11.53
CA TYR A 118 2.68 -14.86 10.47
C TYR A 118 3.49 -13.97 9.51
N PHE A 119 4.75 -14.32 9.23
CA PHE A 119 5.61 -13.53 8.35
C PHE A 119 5.56 -13.99 6.90
N THR A 120 5.71 -13.05 5.97
CA THR A 120 5.75 -13.25 4.52
C THR A 120 6.86 -12.40 3.89
N SER A 121 7.10 -12.53 2.59
CA SER A 121 8.07 -11.68 1.89
C SER A 121 7.46 -10.38 1.37
N GLY A 122 6.14 -10.20 1.45
CA GLY A 122 5.45 -9.01 0.97
C GLY A 122 3.94 -9.08 1.11
N GLY A 123 3.26 -7.98 0.71
CA GLY A 123 1.82 -7.82 0.91
C GLY A 123 0.95 -8.80 0.12
N ALA A 124 1.32 -9.13 -1.13
CA ALA A 124 0.57 -10.09 -1.93
C ALA A 124 0.56 -11.49 -1.28
N GLU A 125 1.71 -11.95 -0.80
CA GLU A 125 1.80 -13.18 -0.01
C GLU A 125 1.04 -13.07 1.33
N GLY A 126 1.08 -11.90 1.97
CA GLY A 126 0.31 -11.64 3.18
C GLY A 126 -1.19 -11.81 2.95
N ASN A 127 -1.71 -11.26 1.86
CA ASN A 127 -3.11 -11.42 1.48
C ASN A 127 -3.46 -12.87 1.10
N GLU A 128 -2.57 -13.61 0.41
CA GLU A 128 -2.76 -15.05 0.19
C GLU A 128 -2.93 -15.82 1.50
N ILE A 129 -2.08 -15.53 2.50
CA ILE A 129 -2.16 -16.16 3.82
C ILE A 129 -3.44 -15.76 4.56
N ALA A 130 -3.81 -14.48 4.54
CA ALA A 130 -5.03 -13.98 5.19
C ALA A 130 -6.30 -14.68 4.65
N LEU A 131 -6.41 -14.80 3.32
CA LEU A 131 -7.52 -15.51 2.66
C LEU A 131 -7.56 -16.99 3.04
N ARG A 132 -6.40 -17.66 3.08
CA ARG A 132 -6.30 -19.07 3.51
C ARG A 132 -6.65 -19.24 4.98
N MET A 133 -6.18 -18.35 5.85
CA MET A 133 -6.54 -18.37 7.28
C MET A 133 -8.03 -18.20 7.49
N ALA A 134 -8.67 -17.26 6.79
CA ALA A 134 -10.11 -17.04 6.90
C ALA A 134 -10.92 -18.29 6.50
N ARG A 135 -10.61 -18.90 5.36
CA ARG A 135 -11.29 -20.13 4.92
C ARG A 135 -11.01 -21.32 5.85
N LEU A 136 -9.75 -21.48 6.29
CA LEU A 136 -9.38 -22.58 7.19
C LEU A 136 -10.01 -22.40 8.58
N HIS A 137 -10.12 -21.18 9.07
CA HIS A 137 -10.81 -20.87 10.34
C HIS A 137 -12.23 -21.44 10.33
N HIS A 138 -13.02 -21.11 9.31
CA HIS A 138 -14.38 -21.61 9.20
C HIS A 138 -14.45 -23.12 8.97
N HIS A 139 -13.59 -23.66 8.09
CA HIS A 139 -13.53 -25.11 7.86
C HIS A 139 -13.31 -25.90 9.16
N ARG A 140 -12.38 -25.47 10.01
CA ARG A 140 -12.07 -26.12 11.30
C ARG A 140 -13.16 -25.95 12.37
N ARG A 141 -14.03 -24.98 12.19
CA ARG A 141 -15.23 -24.78 13.00
C ARG A 141 -16.43 -25.62 12.55
N GLY A 142 -16.25 -26.46 11.53
CA GLY A 142 -17.34 -27.27 10.97
C GLY A 142 -18.23 -26.51 9.97
N GLU A 143 -17.74 -25.40 9.42
CA GLU A 143 -18.43 -24.55 8.44
C GLU A 143 -17.67 -24.55 7.08
N PRO A 144 -17.39 -25.72 6.45
CA PRO A 144 -16.53 -25.80 5.24
C PRO A 144 -17.13 -25.13 4.00
N GLN A 145 -18.42 -24.80 4.03
CA GLN A 145 -19.14 -24.08 2.98
C GLN A 145 -18.82 -22.56 2.97
N ARG A 146 -18.22 -22.00 4.03
CA ARG A 146 -17.80 -20.61 4.08
C ARG A 146 -16.52 -20.39 3.26
N THR A 147 -16.69 -20.20 1.96
CA THR A 147 -15.59 -20.03 0.98
C THR A 147 -15.57 -18.66 0.31
N TRP A 148 -16.72 -17.96 0.30
CA TRP A 148 -16.85 -16.66 -0.36
C TRP A 148 -16.05 -15.58 0.33
N ILE A 149 -15.41 -14.75 -0.50
CA ILE A 149 -14.71 -13.53 -0.05
C ILE A 149 -15.39 -12.31 -0.68
N LEU A 150 -15.77 -11.36 0.16
CA LEU A 150 -16.23 -10.06 -0.28
C LEU A 150 -15.02 -9.13 -0.45
N ALA A 151 -14.92 -8.47 -1.58
CA ALA A 151 -13.87 -7.50 -1.88
C ALA A 151 -14.49 -6.23 -2.48
N ARG A 152 -13.70 -5.23 -2.84
CA ARG A 152 -14.22 -4.01 -3.48
C ARG A 152 -13.69 -3.87 -4.89
N THR A 153 -14.55 -3.44 -5.82
CA THR A 153 -14.09 -2.98 -7.12
C THR A 153 -13.01 -1.91 -6.94
N MET A 154 -12.00 -1.92 -7.78
CA MET A 154 -10.85 -1.00 -7.70
C MET A 154 -10.01 -1.13 -6.41
N GLY A 155 -10.24 -2.13 -5.55
CA GLY A 155 -9.34 -2.50 -4.46
C GLY A 155 -8.09 -3.20 -5.00
N TYR A 156 -6.96 -3.08 -4.30
CA TYR A 156 -5.70 -3.72 -4.69
C TYR A 156 -5.10 -4.51 -3.54
N HIS A 157 -4.96 -5.82 -3.73
CA HIS A 157 -4.48 -6.74 -2.70
C HIS A 157 -3.30 -7.62 -3.16
N GLY A 158 -2.80 -7.43 -4.38
CA GLY A 158 -1.71 -8.19 -4.97
C GLY A 158 -2.07 -8.74 -6.36
N ILE A 159 -1.19 -9.62 -6.88
CA ILE A 159 -1.30 -10.18 -8.23
C ILE A 159 -1.16 -11.72 -8.25
N GLY A 160 -1.09 -12.39 -7.09
CA GLY A 160 -1.19 -13.85 -7.02
C GLY A 160 -2.60 -14.31 -7.40
N TYR A 161 -2.81 -15.61 -7.61
CA TYR A 161 -4.14 -16.12 -8.00
C TYR A 161 -5.21 -15.88 -6.92
N GLY A 162 -4.86 -15.93 -5.63
CA GLY A 162 -5.77 -15.55 -4.54
C GLY A 162 -5.85 -14.03 -4.35
N SER A 163 -4.71 -13.40 -4.08
CA SER A 163 -4.64 -11.94 -3.84
C SER A 163 -5.04 -11.12 -5.07
N GLY A 164 -4.69 -11.56 -6.26
CA GLY A 164 -5.16 -10.99 -7.53
C GLY A 164 -6.65 -11.24 -7.77
N GLY A 165 -7.16 -12.41 -7.36
CA GLY A 165 -8.57 -12.75 -7.45
C GLY A 165 -9.49 -11.83 -6.65
N VAL A 166 -9.00 -11.25 -5.55
CA VAL A 166 -9.73 -10.26 -4.73
C VAL A 166 -9.34 -8.80 -5.05
N SER A 167 -8.39 -8.57 -5.97
CA SER A 167 -8.06 -7.24 -6.49
C SER A 167 -9.06 -6.83 -7.57
N GLY A 168 -9.79 -5.73 -7.35
CA GLY A 168 -10.96 -5.37 -8.15
C GLY A 168 -10.67 -4.55 -9.43
N PHE A 169 -9.42 -4.53 -9.90
CA PHE A 169 -9.05 -3.87 -11.16
C PHE A 169 -9.17 -4.83 -12.35
N PRO A 170 -9.94 -4.53 -13.41
CA PRO A 170 -10.12 -5.42 -14.56
C PRO A 170 -8.81 -5.88 -15.20
N VAL A 171 -7.77 -5.04 -15.17
CA VAL A 171 -6.45 -5.34 -15.75
C VAL A 171 -5.77 -6.56 -15.11
N TYR A 172 -6.11 -6.92 -13.89
CA TYR A 172 -5.54 -8.09 -13.20
C TYR A 172 -6.30 -9.40 -13.50
N HIS A 173 -7.42 -9.32 -14.23
CA HIS A 173 -8.25 -10.47 -14.59
C HIS A 173 -8.19 -10.78 -16.09
N THR A 174 -8.07 -9.74 -16.93
CA THR A 174 -8.11 -9.89 -18.39
C THR A 174 -6.84 -10.58 -18.92
N GLY A 175 -7.00 -11.73 -19.55
CA GLY A 175 -5.89 -12.47 -20.19
C GLY A 175 -5.13 -13.43 -19.30
N PHE A 176 -5.47 -13.53 -17.99
CA PHE A 176 -4.77 -14.39 -17.03
C PHE A 176 -5.51 -15.71 -16.69
N GLY A 177 -6.59 -16.01 -17.40
CA GLY A 177 -7.38 -17.21 -17.17
C GLY A 177 -8.40 -17.05 -16.03
N PRO A 178 -8.91 -18.17 -15.48
CA PRO A 178 -9.88 -18.12 -14.40
C PRO A 178 -9.30 -17.51 -13.13
N SER A 179 -10.03 -16.57 -12.53
CA SER A 179 -9.70 -16.02 -11.21
C SER A 179 -10.08 -17.01 -10.09
N MET A 180 -9.66 -16.70 -8.86
CA MET A 180 -10.10 -17.40 -7.67
C MET A 180 -11.63 -17.45 -7.61
N PRO A 181 -12.26 -18.63 -7.42
CA PRO A 181 -13.70 -18.73 -7.29
C PRO A 181 -14.21 -18.15 -5.97
N ASP A 182 -15.53 -17.93 -5.89
CA ASP A 182 -16.22 -17.45 -4.69
C ASP A 182 -15.72 -16.07 -4.24
N VAL A 183 -15.60 -15.14 -5.17
CA VAL A 183 -15.32 -13.72 -4.90
C VAL A 183 -16.50 -12.87 -5.36
N HIS A 184 -16.91 -11.93 -4.52
CA HIS A 184 -17.91 -10.94 -4.88
C HIS A 184 -17.37 -9.53 -4.64
N PHE A 185 -17.50 -8.67 -5.65
CA PHE A 185 -17.03 -7.29 -5.60
C PHE A 185 -18.17 -6.34 -5.28
N LEU A 186 -17.92 -5.48 -4.27
CA LEU A 186 -18.80 -4.42 -3.81
C LEU A 186 -18.35 -3.06 -4.36
N THR A 187 -19.24 -2.10 -4.38
CA THR A 187 -18.96 -0.71 -4.75
C THR A 187 -17.96 -0.08 -3.77
N PRO A 188 -16.91 0.61 -4.25
CA PRO A 188 -15.94 1.29 -3.37
C PRO A 188 -16.57 2.52 -2.72
N PRO A 189 -16.33 2.80 -1.43
CA PRO A 189 -16.88 3.95 -0.72
C PRO A 189 -16.15 5.26 -1.12
N HIS A 190 -16.35 5.73 -2.35
CA HIS A 190 -15.64 6.86 -2.95
C HIS A 190 -16.48 8.13 -2.99
N PRO A 191 -16.38 9.06 -2.01
CA PRO A 191 -17.29 10.20 -1.87
C PRO A 191 -17.30 11.16 -3.08
N TYR A 192 -16.19 11.25 -3.81
CA TYR A 192 -16.11 12.09 -5.00
C TYR A 192 -16.92 11.51 -6.17
N ARG A 193 -17.00 10.18 -6.31
CA ARG A 193 -17.70 9.48 -7.39
C ARG A 193 -19.19 9.28 -7.08
N ARG A 194 -19.92 10.40 -6.98
CA ARG A 194 -21.35 10.41 -6.59
C ARG A 194 -22.24 9.60 -7.53
N GLU A 195 -21.85 9.45 -8.77
CA GLU A 195 -22.54 8.65 -9.78
C GLU A 195 -22.64 7.16 -9.40
N LEU A 196 -21.73 6.67 -8.57
CA LEU A 196 -21.78 5.28 -8.07
C LEU A 196 -22.94 5.02 -7.11
N PHE A 197 -23.50 6.06 -6.50
CA PHE A 197 -24.45 5.94 -5.39
C PHE A 197 -25.87 6.39 -5.75
N SER A 198 -26.13 6.73 -7.01
CA SER A 198 -27.46 7.18 -7.48
C SER A 198 -28.08 8.30 -6.62
N GLY A 199 -27.24 9.15 -6.03
CA GLY A 199 -27.64 10.27 -5.18
C GLY A 199 -27.86 9.92 -3.70
N ALA A 200 -27.68 8.66 -3.30
CA ALA A 200 -27.76 8.24 -1.91
C ALA A 200 -26.50 8.64 -1.12
N ASP A 201 -26.58 8.61 0.19
CA ASP A 201 -25.42 8.68 1.07
C ASP A 201 -24.49 7.50 0.82
N VAL A 202 -23.18 7.74 0.84
CA VAL A 202 -22.14 6.75 0.50
C VAL A 202 -22.19 5.55 1.45
N THR A 203 -22.24 5.82 2.76
CA THR A 203 -22.26 4.76 3.78
C THR A 203 -23.53 3.94 3.71
N GLU A 204 -24.69 4.61 3.60
CA GLU A 204 -25.98 3.94 3.52
C GLU A 204 -26.08 3.04 2.29
N PHE A 205 -25.65 3.54 1.13
CA PHE A 205 -25.61 2.75 -0.11
C PHE A 205 -24.75 1.50 0.04
N CYS A 206 -23.49 1.68 0.49
CA CYS A 206 -22.55 0.57 0.63
C CYS A 206 -23.01 -0.47 1.65
N LEU A 207 -23.65 -0.05 2.75
CA LEU A 207 -24.19 -0.97 3.74
C LEU A 207 -25.43 -1.72 3.23
N ALA A 208 -26.29 -1.07 2.46
CA ALA A 208 -27.44 -1.71 1.83
C ALA A 208 -26.96 -2.77 0.82
N GLU A 209 -26.01 -2.43 -0.06
CA GLU A 209 -25.40 -3.35 -1.02
C GLU A 209 -24.71 -4.53 -0.31
N LEU A 210 -23.96 -4.26 0.76
CA LEU A 210 -23.31 -5.30 1.54
C LEU A 210 -24.30 -6.28 2.15
N ARG A 211 -25.38 -5.78 2.76
CA ARG A 211 -26.44 -6.62 3.34
C ARG A 211 -27.14 -7.46 2.28
N GLU A 212 -27.55 -6.84 1.18
CA GLU A 212 -28.17 -7.54 0.05
C GLU A 212 -27.26 -8.64 -0.52
N SER A 213 -25.97 -8.34 -0.64
CA SER A 213 -24.99 -9.31 -1.13
C SER A 213 -24.80 -10.48 -0.16
N ILE A 214 -24.77 -10.21 1.16
CA ILE A 214 -24.69 -11.26 2.19
C ILE A 214 -25.94 -12.16 2.12
N GLU A 215 -27.12 -11.58 2.06
CA GLU A 215 -28.38 -12.32 2.00
C GLU A 215 -28.50 -13.15 0.71
N ARG A 216 -28.10 -12.59 -0.42
CA ARG A 216 -28.14 -13.24 -1.74
C ARG A 216 -27.15 -14.40 -1.87
N ILE A 217 -25.94 -14.28 -1.33
CA ILE A 217 -24.92 -15.33 -1.34
C ILE A 217 -25.25 -16.42 -0.33
N GLY A 218 -25.83 -16.06 0.79
CA GLY A 218 -26.06 -16.83 2.00
C GLY A 218 -24.94 -16.55 3.02
N PRO A 219 -25.28 -16.01 4.21
CA PRO A 219 -24.29 -15.62 5.23
C PRO A 219 -23.42 -16.79 5.69
N GLU A 220 -23.96 -18.02 5.68
CA GLU A 220 -23.25 -19.26 6.01
C GLU A 220 -22.23 -19.68 4.97
N ARG A 221 -22.16 -19.01 3.82
CA ARG A 221 -21.20 -19.30 2.73
C ARG A 221 -20.05 -18.30 2.67
N ILE A 222 -20.13 -17.20 3.43
CA ILE A 222 -19.13 -16.11 3.37
C ILE A 222 -18.12 -16.27 4.49
N ALA A 223 -16.84 -16.36 4.13
CA ALA A 223 -15.72 -16.46 5.08
C ALA A 223 -15.27 -15.11 5.59
N ALA A 224 -15.07 -14.15 4.70
CA ALA A 224 -14.49 -12.86 5.07
C ALA A 224 -14.84 -11.74 4.08
N MET A 225 -14.68 -10.51 4.53
CA MET A 225 -14.52 -9.33 3.68
C MET A 225 -13.08 -8.82 3.81
N ILE A 226 -12.46 -8.50 2.66
CA ILE A 226 -11.13 -7.85 2.61
C ILE A 226 -11.25 -6.42 2.09
N GLY A 227 -10.49 -5.50 2.69
CA GLY A 227 -10.43 -4.13 2.20
C GLY A 227 -9.31 -3.29 2.78
N GLU A 228 -8.91 -2.26 2.03
CA GLU A 228 -7.96 -1.24 2.47
C GLU A 228 -8.70 -0.21 3.34
N PRO A 229 -8.19 0.19 4.51
CA PRO A 229 -8.81 1.27 5.32
C PRO A 229 -8.93 2.59 4.53
N VAL A 230 -7.90 2.92 3.77
CA VAL A 230 -7.84 4.00 2.78
C VAL A 230 -7.38 3.38 1.46
N MET A 231 -8.17 3.52 0.40
CA MET A 231 -7.89 2.85 -0.87
C MET A 231 -6.73 3.53 -1.63
N GLY A 232 -5.58 2.87 -1.64
CA GLY A 232 -4.35 3.40 -2.25
C GLY A 232 -4.35 3.34 -3.78
N GLY A 233 -4.89 2.26 -4.35
CA GLY A 233 -4.88 1.98 -5.78
C GLY A 233 -5.58 3.05 -6.62
N ILE A 234 -6.63 3.64 -6.11
CA ILE A 234 -7.44 4.68 -6.76
C ILE A 234 -7.17 6.10 -6.25
N GLY A 235 -6.03 6.30 -5.57
CA GLY A 235 -5.58 7.62 -5.15
C GLY A 235 -6.14 8.06 -3.81
N ALA A 236 -5.72 7.39 -2.74
CA ALA A 236 -5.94 7.78 -1.35
C ALA A 236 -7.41 8.09 -1.00
N VAL A 237 -8.33 7.24 -1.45
CA VAL A 237 -9.76 7.39 -1.14
C VAL A 237 -10.01 7.06 0.32
N VAL A 238 -10.41 8.08 1.08
CA VAL A 238 -10.83 7.97 2.48
C VAL A 238 -12.34 7.80 2.49
N PRO A 239 -12.87 6.68 3.02
CA PRO A 239 -14.31 6.49 3.16
C PRO A 239 -14.89 7.46 4.20
N PRO A 240 -16.22 7.67 4.22
CA PRO A 240 -16.88 8.39 5.32
C PRO A 240 -16.52 7.80 6.69
N ALA A 241 -16.48 8.64 7.74
CA ALA A 241 -15.98 8.23 9.06
C ALA A 241 -16.78 7.09 9.71
N ASP A 242 -18.05 6.97 9.41
CA ASP A 242 -18.95 5.92 9.93
C ASP A 242 -18.94 4.62 9.10
N TYR A 243 -18.30 4.61 7.92
CA TYR A 243 -18.31 3.46 7.02
C TYR A 243 -17.71 2.19 7.68
N TRP A 244 -16.46 2.24 8.09
CA TRP A 244 -15.78 1.05 8.62
C TRP A 244 -16.37 0.53 9.94
N PRO A 245 -16.73 1.38 10.94
CA PRO A 245 -17.39 0.91 12.15
C PRO A 245 -18.68 0.16 11.86
N ARG A 246 -19.51 0.67 10.96
CA ARG A 246 -20.79 0.06 10.60
C ARG A 246 -20.63 -1.20 9.75
N VAL A 247 -19.63 -1.24 8.84
CA VAL A 247 -19.26 -2.46 8.10
C VAL A 247 -18.82 -3.55 9.07
N ALA A 248 -17.91 -3.23 10.00
CA ALA A 248 -17.42 -4.21 10.98
C ALA A 248 -18.53 -4.75 11.88
N GLU A 249 -19.47 -3.90 12.32
CA GLU A 249 -20.65 -4.32 13.09
C GLU A 249 -21.53 -5.28 12.28
N LEU A 250 -21.82 -4.95 11.02
CA LEU A 250 -22.63 -5.77 10.13
C LEU A 250 -21.98 -7.14 9.87
N LEU A 251 -20.68 -7.17 9.54
CA LEU A 251 -19.95 -8.43 9.32
C LEU A 251 -19.96 -9.31 10.56
N ARG A 252 -19.72 -8.72 11.74
CA ARG A 252 -19.73 -9.43 13.03
C ARG A 252 -21.09 -10.06 13.31
N SER A 253 -22.20 -9.40 12.98
CA SER A 253 -23.55 -9.92 13.20
C SER A 253 -23.84 -11.20 12.40
N TYR A 254 -23.09 -11.43 11.30
CA TYR A 254 -23.19 -12.63 10.47
C TYR A 254 -22.04 -13.63 10.69
N GLY A 255 -21.11 -13.35 11.60
CA GLY A 255 -19.93 -14.19 11.83
C GLY A 255 -18.96 -14.20 10.65
N ILE A 256 -18.92 -13.13 9.86
CA ILE A 256 -18.01 -12.94 8.72
C ILE A 256 -16.75 -12.21 9.22
N LEU A 257 -15.56 -12.74 8.91
CA LEU A 257 -14.31 -12.16 9.34
C LEU A 257 -13.99 -10.86 8.57
N LEU A 258 -13.38 -9.90 9.25
CA LEU A 258 -12.86 -8.68 8.64
C LEU A 258 -11.34 -8.78 8.46
N ILE A 259 -10.87 -8.69 7.21
CA ILE A 259 -9.45 -8.58 6.84
C ILE A 259 -9.18 -7.14 6.43
N LEU A 260 -8.32 -6.42 7.17
CA LEU A 260 -7.84 -5.12 6.75
C LEU A 260 -6.46 -5.24 6.09
N ASP A 261 -6.38 -4.77 4.85
CA ASP A 261 -5.12 -4.65 4.11
C ASP A 261 -4.47 -3.29 4.41
N GLU A 262 -3.51 -3.32 5.32
CA GLU A 262 -2.70 -2.15 5.72
C GLU A 262 -1.29 -2.17 5.10
N VAL A 263 -1.13 -2.81 3.98
CA VAL A 263 0.15 -2.88 3.26
C VAL A 263 0.67 -1.48 2.89
N VAL A 264 -0.22 -0.53 2.59
CA VAL A 264 0.16 0.88 2.31
C VAL A 264 -0.05 1.77 3.52
N THR A 265 -1.15 1.60 4.24
CA THR A 265 -1.62 2.52 5.28
C THR A 265 -0.89 2.38 6.61
N GLY A 266 -0.27 1.23 6.87
CA GLY A 266 0.44 0.93 8.11
C GLY A 266 1.75 1.72 8.32
N TYR A 267 2.26 1.61 9.52
CA TYR A 267 3.55 2.14 9.96
C TYR A 267 3.71 3.65 9.80
N GLY A 268 2.71 4.40 10.29
CA GLY A 268 2.79 5.86 10.39
C GLY A 268 2.19 6.63 9.22
N ARG A 269 1.86 5.97 8.09
CA ARG A 269 1.45 6.63 6.84
C ARG A 269 0.27 7.58 6.99
N THR A 270 -0.74 7.20 7.78
CA THR A 270 -1.97 7.98 8.02
C THR A 270 -1.91 8.89 9.24
N GLY A 271 -0.76 8.95 9.94
CA GLY A 271 -0.60 9.69 11.19
C GLY A 271 -0.75 8.83 12.45
N HIS A 272 -1.04 7.54 12.30
CA HIS A 272 -1.13 6.52 13.35
C HIS A 272 -0.24 5.33 12.99
N TRP A 273 0.04 4.43 13.94
CA TRP A 273 0.77 3.20 13.63
C TRP A 273 0.05 2.39 12.54
N PHE A 274 -1.28 2.27 12.68
CA PHE A 274 -2.14 1.60 11.73
C PHE A 274 -3.37 2.45 11.42
N ALA A 275 -3.86 2.40 10.18
CA ALA A 275 -5.06 3.12 9.80
C ALA A 275 -6.34 2.54 10.43
N ALA A 276 -6.31 1.30 10.91
CA ALA A 276 -7.36 0.71 11.73
C ALA A 276 -7.72 1.59 12.95
N GLU A 277 -6.70 2.23 13.57
CA GLU A 277 -6.89 3.21 14.65
C GLU A 277 -7.62 4.47 14.15
N HIS A 278 -7.24 4.95 12.96
CA HIS A 278 -7.86 6.13 12.34
C HIS A 278 -9.33 5.89 11.98
N VAL A 279 -9.66 4.69 11.46
CA VAL A 279 -11.02 4.36 11.06
C VAL A 279 -11.85 3.71 12.18
N GLY A 280 -11.29 3.57 13.38
CA GLY A 280 -12.00 3.15 14.59
C GLY A 280 -12.47 1.69 14.61
N VAL A 281 -11.71 0.76 13.99
CA VAL A 281 -12.06 -0.66 13.96
C VAL A 281 -10.90 -1.56 14.36
N VAL A 282 -11.24 -2.74 14.88
CA VAL A 282 -10.30 -3.83 15.12
C VAL A 282 -10.68 -4.97 14.19
N PRO A 283 -9.84 -5.34 13.21
CA PRO A 283 -10.11 -6.46 12.32
C PRO A 283 -9.80 -7.80 13.00
N ASP A 284 -10.23 -8.90 12.38
CA ASP A 284 -9.85 -10.26 12.77
C ASP A 284 -8.45 -10.60 12.25
N ILE A 285 -8.11 -10.07 11.06
CA ILE A 285 -6.83 -10.26 10.38
C ILE A 285 -6.38 -8.91 9.80
N LEU A 286 -5.12 -8.56 10.03
CA LEU A 286 -4.49 -7.33 9.52
C LEU A 286 -3.25 -7.70 8.74
N VAL A 287 -3.17 -7.26 7.48
CA VAL A 287 -2.05 -7.57 6.57
C VAL A 287 -1.17 -6.35 6.41
N THR A 288 0.13 -6.52 6.60
CA THR A 288 1.12 -5.44 6.48
C THR A 288 2.34 -5.86 5.67
N ALA A 289 3.04 -4.87 5.10
CA ALA A 289 4.32 -5.04 4.40
C ALA A 289 5.01 -3.68 4.25
N LYS A 290 5.66 -3.41 3.13
CA LYS A 290 6.21 -2.11 2.70
C LYS A 290 6.90 -1.32 3.83
N GLY A 291 6.14 -0.46 4.51
CA GLY A 291 6.61 0.36 5.62
C GLY A 291 7.20 -0.42 6.80
N LEU A 292 6.96 -1.73 6.89
CA LEU A 292 7.56 -2.61 7.90
C LEU A 292 9.09 -2.59 7.86
N THR A 293 9.67 -2.53 6.67
CA THR A 293 11.12 -2.46 6.46
C THR A 293 11.55 -1.22 5.67
N SER A 294 10.62 -0.34 5.33
CA SER A 294 10.86 0.81 4.43
C SER A 294 11.52 0.42 3.10
N GLY A 295 11.32 -0.82 2.63
CA GLY A 295 11.84 -1.31 1.36
C GLY A 295 13.31 -1.72 1.39
N TYR A 296 13.99 -1.65 2.54
CA TYR A 296 15.38 -2.09 2.67
C TYR A 296 15.54 -3.60 2.48
N LEU A 297 14.55 -4.37 2.91
CA LEU A 297 14.42 -5.80 2.56
C LEU A 297 12.95 -6.16 2.32
N PRO A 298 12.65 -7.10 1.41
CA PRO A 298 11.30 -7.63 1.25
C PRO A 298 10.84 -8.32 2.53
N HIS A 299 9.73 -7.83 3.13
CA HIS A 299 9.12 -8.44 4.32
C HIS A 299 7.67 -8.01 4.45
N GLY A 300 6.86 -8.87 5.04
CA GLY A 300 5.47 -8.63 5.38
C GLY A 300 5.05 -9.40 6.63
N ALA A 301 3.94 -9.01 7.21
CA ALA A 301 3.38 -9.67 8.37
C ALA A 301 1.85 -9.70 8.28
N VAL A 302 1.27 -10.82 8.71
CA VAL A 302 -0.16 -11.02 8.92
C VAL A 302 -0.37 -11.14 10.43
N LEU A 303 -1.06 -10.17 10.99
CA LEU A 303 -1.39 -10.12 12.41
C LEU A 303 -2.84 -10.63 12.57
N VAL A 304 -3.05 -11.54 13.50
CA VAL A 304 -4.35 -12.18 13.67
C VAL A 304 -4.80 -12.16 15.12
N SER A 305 -6.12 -12.18 15.31
CA SER A 305 -6.74 -12.35 16.63
C SER A 305 -6.45 -13.74 17.20
N ASP A 306 -6.45 -13.86 18.51
CA ASP A 306 -6.25 -15.14 19.19
C ASP A 306 -7.28 -16.19 18.70
N GLY A 307 -8.55 -15.79 18.51
CA GLY A 307 -9.60 -16.71 18.03
C GLY A 307 -9.35 -17.28 16.64
N VAL A 308 -8.81 -16.48 15.72
CA VAL A 308 -8.38 -16.98 14.40
C VAL A 308 -7.14 -17.84 14.55
N ALA A 309 -6.12 -17.36 15.28
CA ALA A 309 -4.86 -18.06 15.47
C ALA A 309 -5.05 -19.46 16.07
N ASP A 310 -5.78 -19.56 17.18
CA ASP A 310 -6.02 -20.82 17.87
C ASP A 310 -6.76 -21.84 16.98
N THR A 311 -7.70 -21.35 16.18
CA THR A 311 -8.43 -22.21 15.23
C THR A 311 -7.53 -22.68 14.10
N VAL A 312 -6.74 -21.78 13.46
CA VAL A 312 -5.91 -22.16 12.31
C VAL A 312 -4.65 -22.92 12.68
N THR A 313 -4.18 -22.83 13.93
CA THR A 313 -3.07 -23.65 14.41
C THR A 313 -3.55 -24.99 14.94
N GLY A 314 -4.59 -25.09 15.75
CA GLY A 314 -5.21 -26.29 16.27
C GLY A 314 -4.28 -27.50 16.45
N GLU A 315 -4.80 -28.71 16.54
CA GLU A 315 -3.98 -29.94 16.65
C GLU A 315 -3.12 -30.24 15.43
N GLN A 316 -3.57 -29.81 14.23
CA GLN A 316 -2.92 -30.12 12.96
C GLN A 316 -1.89 -29.07 12.52
N GLY A 317 -1.75 -27.96 13.24
CA GLY A 317 -0.93 -26.82 12.83
C GLY A 317 -1.53 -26.09 11.61
N PHE A 318 -0.92 -24.97 11.21
CA PHE A 318 -1.25 -24.27 9.96
C PHE A 318 -0.42 -24.88 8.81
N PRO A 319 -1.04 -25.56 7.81
CA PRO A 319 -0.32 -26.46 6.91
C PRO A 319 0.39 -25.79 5.74
N VAL A 320 0.47 -24.47 5.71
CA VAL A 320 1.06 -23.70 4.61
C VAL A 320 2.10 -22.72 5.10
N GLY A 321 3.13 -22.48 4.29
CA GLY A 321 4.19 -21.53 4.59
C GLY A 321 5.06 -21.22 3.38
N TYR A 322 5.67 -20.05 3.40
CA TYR A 322 6.67 -19.65 2.42
C TYR A 322 8.07 -19.94 2.94
N THR A 323 9.01 -20.22 2.03
CA THR A 323 10.40 -20.53 2.38
C THR A 323 11.04 -19.44 3.24
N TYR A 324 10.78 -18.18 2.94
CA TYR A 324 11.41 -17.05 3.63
C TYR A 324 10.60 -16.49 4.80
N THR A 325 9.61 -17.24 5.32
CA THR A 325 8.86 -16.82 6.50
C THR A 325 9.77 -16.62 7.71
N GLY A 326 9.67 -15.45 8.37
CA GLY A 326 10.49 -15.11 9.53
C GLY A 326 11.98 -14.97 9.25
N HIS A 327 12.38 -14.56 8.05
CA HIS A 327 13.77 -14.35 7.65
C HIS A 327 14.51 -13.43 8.64
N PRO A 328 15.56 -13.91 9.34
CA PRO A 328 16.15 -13.19 10.48
C PRO A 328 16.72 -11.83 10.10
N THR A 329 17.36 -11.71 8.92
CA THR A 329 17.90 -10.42 8.47
C THR A 329 16.78 -9.42 8.17
N ALA A 330 15.68 -9.87 7.56
CA ALA A 330 14.53 -8.99 7.31
C ALA A 330 13.84 -8.57 8.60
N CYS A 331 13.73 -9.47 9.58
CA CYS A 331 13.22 -9.16 10.92
C CYS A 331 14.10 -8.16 11.67
N ALA A 332 15.43 -8.29 11.60
CA ALA A 332 16.37 -7.34 12.20
C ALA A 332 16.25 -5.94 11.60
N VAL A 333 16.14 -5.86 10.27
CA VAL A 333 15.90 -4.59 9.58
C VAL A 333 14.55 -3.99 9.95
N ALA A 334 13.50 -4.82 10.05
CA ALA A 334 12.17 -4.37 10.46
C ALA A 334 12.19 -3.79 11.89
N LEU A 335 12.85 -4.45 12.85
CA LEU A 335 13.01 -3.95 14.20
C LEU A 335 13.69 -2.58 14.22
N ALA A 336 14.84 -2.45 13.56
CA ALA A 336 15.56 -1.18 13.45
C ALA A 336 14.72 -0.09 12.77
N ASN A 337 13.90 -0.45 11.77
CA ASN A 337 13.01 0.47 11.09
C ASN A 337 11.88 0.96 12.01
N LEU A 338 11.26 0.07 12.79
CA LEU A 338 10.24 0.45 13.77
C LEU A 338 10.81 1.39 14.85
N ASP A 339 12.05 1.14 15.31
CA ASP A 339 12.74 2.01 16.26
C ASP A 339 12.98 3.42 15.70
N ILE A 340 13.31 3.53 14.40
CA ILE A 340 13.47 4.83 13.73
C ILE A 340 12.11 5.55 13.67
N ILE A 341 11.05 4.87 13.24
CA ILE A 341 9.71 5.46 13.14
C ILE A 341 9.25 6.02 14.48
N GLU A 342 9.47 5.26 15.57
CA GLU A 342 9.09 5.65 16.93
C GLU A 342 9.96 6.79 17.44
N ARG A 343 11.29 6.62 17.42
CA ARG A 343 12.26 7.58 17.95
C ARG A 343 12.16 8.95 17.28
N GLU A 344 11.94 8.96 15.97
CA GLU A 344 11.82 10.20 15.20
C GLU A 344 10.39 10.74 15.14
N GLY A 345 9.42 10.06 15.77
CA GLY A 345 8.02 10.50 15.83
C GLY A 345 7.36 10.60 14.44
N LEU A 346 7.70 9.70 13.51
CA LEU A 346 7.35 9.85 12.11
C LEU A 346 5.84 9.75 11.83
N ALA A 347 5.08 9.07 12.66
CA ALA A 347 3.61 9.08 12.56
C ALA A 347 3.05 10.48 12.86
N ALA A 348 3.52 11.13 13.92
CA ALA A 348 3.12 12.51 14.25
C ALA A 348 3.57 13.50 13.15
N ASN A 349 4.79 13.30 12.59
CA ASN A 349 5.25 14.09 11.46
C ASN A 349 4.33 13.91 10.24
N ALA A 350 3.91 12.68 9.93
CA ALA A 350 2.99 12.40 8.83
C ALA A 350 1.63 13.11 9.02
N ALA A 351 1.11 13.18 10.23
CA ALA A 351 -0.10 13.94 10.53
C ALA A 351 0.11 15.44 10.31
N ALA A 352 1.17 16.02 10.90
CA ALA A 352 1.41 17.45 10.88
C ALA A 352 1.83 17.98 9.50
N VAL A 353 2.77 17.32 8.84
CA VAL A 353 3.24 17.68 7.49
C VAL A 353 2.19 17.32 6.45
N GLY A 354 1.46 16.22 6.65
CA GLY A 354 0.36 15.84 5.79
C GLY A 354 -0.77 16.86 5.76
N ALA A 355 -1.15 17.43 6.91
CA ALA A 355 -2.11 18.53 6.98
C ALA A 355 -1.61 19.77 6.22
N HIS A 356 -0.35 20.18 6.47
CA HIS A 356 0.26 21.32 5.77
C HIS A 356 0.31 21.09 4.24
N LEU A 357 0.71 19.90 3.80
CA LEU A 357 0.73 19.55 2.39
C LEU A 357 -0.67 19.57 1.78
N LYS A 358 -1.66 19.00 2.47
CA LYS A 358 -3.05 18.99 2.02
C LYS A 358 -3.60 20.41 1.85
N ASP A 359 -3.30 21.31 2.78
CA ASP A 359 -3.69 22.73 2.69
C ASP A 359 -3.03 23.41 1.48
N GLY A 360 -1.74 23.12 1.24
CA GLY A 360 -1.03 23.60 0.05
C GLY A 360 -1.63 23.08 -1.25
N LEU A 361 -1.91 21.77 -1.33
CA LEU A 361 -2.54 21.11 -2.48
C LEU A 361 -3.96 21.64 -2.73
N THR A 362 -4.72 21.95 -1.68
CA THR A 362 -6.07 22.50 -1.79
C THR A 362 -6.10 23.82 -2.54
N ARG A 363 -5.03 24.63 -2.47
CA ARG A 363 -4.89 25.85 -3.27
C ARG A 363 -4.80 25.59 -4.77
N LEU A 364 -4.46 24.37 -5.20
CA LEU A 364 -4.45 23.99 -6.62
C LEU A 364 -5.86 23.79 -7.19
N LEU A 365 -6.90 23.79 -6.36
CA LEU A 365 -8.29 23.74 -6.81
C LEU A 365 -8.71 24.98 -7.61
N ASP A 366 -7.93 26.07 -7.60
CA ASP A 366 -8.13 27.23 -8.48
C ASP A 366 -7.81 26.88 -9.95
N LEU A 367 -6.98 25.87 -10.20
CA LEU A 367 -6.62 25.44 -11.55
C LEU A 367 -7.77 24.65 -12.20
N PRO A 368 -8.09 24.90 -13.48
CA PRO A 368 -9.21 24.22 -14.17
C PRO A 368 -9.12 22.71 -14.18
N VAL A 369 -7.89 22.16 -14.21
CA VAL A 369 -7.62 20.71 -14.34
C VAL A 369 -7.58 19.97 -13.02
N VAL A 370 -7.68 20.65 -11.88
CA VAL A 370 -7.66 20.03 -10.54
C VAL A 370 -9.08 19.93 -10.00
N ALA A 371 -9.58 18.73 -9.81
CA ALA A 371 -10.97 18.46 -9.43
C ALA A 371 -11.15 18.24 -7.92
N GLU A 372 -10.25 17.50 -7.29
CA GLU A 372 -10.31 17.15 -5.87
C GLU A 372 -8.91 16.99 -5.28
N VAL A 373 -8.77 17.32 -4.01
CA VAL A 373 -7.62 16.95 -3.17
C VAL A 373 -8.15 16.13 -2.01
N ARG A 374 -7.64 14.89 -1.87
CA ARG A 374 -8.10 13.97 -0.82
C ARG A 374 -6.96 13.23 -0.16
N GLY A 375 -7.28 12.53 0.93
CA GLY A 375 -6.33 11.70 1.67
C GLY A 375 -6.17 12.12 3.13
N VAL A 376 -5.28 11.41 3.84
CA VAL A 376 -5.00 11.58 5.27
C VAL A 376 -3.52 11.30 5.57
N GLY A 377 -2.94 12.04 6.51
CA GLY A 377 -1.51 11.96 6.78
C GLY A 377 -0.68 12.26 5.53
N LEU A 378 0.38 11.52 5.31
CA LEU A 378 1.18 11.58 4.07
C LEU A 378 0.72 10.53 3.04
N MET A 379 -0.58 10.33 2.92
CA MET A 379 -1.25 9.54 1.89
C MET A 379 -2.31 10.42 1.23
N LEU A 380 -1.92 11.13 0.17
CA LEU A 380 -2.74 12.15 -0.49
C LEU A 380 -2.87 11.88 -1.98
N ALA A 381 -3.84 12.53 -2.62
CA ALA A 381 -3.99 12.51 -4.06
C ALA A 381 -4.60 13.81 -4.58
N VAL A 382 -4.23 14.15 -5.82
CA VAL A 382 -4.82 15.25 -6.60
C VAL A 382 -5.53 14.63 -7.80
N GLU A 383 -6.86 14.66 -7.79
CA GLU A 383 -7.69 14.19 -8.91
C GLU A 383 -7.63 15.21 -10.04
N LEU A 384 -7.38 14.73 -11.26
CA LEU A 384 -7.33 15.57 -12.44
C LEU A 384 -8.58 15.39 -13.32
N THR A 385 -8.99 16.46 -13.98
CA THR A 385 -10.22 16.50 -14.76
C THR A 385 -10.08 17.38 -16.01
N SER A 386 -10.81 17.06 -17.07
CA SER A 386 -11.03 17.93 -18.21
C SER A 386 -12.26 18.85 -18.02
N ASP A 387 -13.15 18.49 -17.10
CA ASP A 387 -14.40 19.21 -16.82
C ASP A 387 -14.78 18.96 -15.34
N LYS A 388 -14.68 20.00 -14.53
CA LYS A 388 -14.96 19.92 -13.06
C LYS A 388 -16.43 19.64 -12.77
N GLU A 389 -17.33 20.23 -13.52
CA GLU A 389 -18.77 20.10 -13.29
C GLU A 389 -19.23 18.68 -13.65
N ALA A 390 -18.83 18.21 -14.83
CA ALA A 390 -19.14 16.87 -15.30
C ALA A 390 -18.23 15.77 -14.71
N ARG A 391 -17.18 16.15 -13.96
CA ARG A 391 -16.17 15.25 -13.35
C ARG A 391 -15.52 14.29 -14.34
N ARG A 392 -15.28 14.78 -15.55
CA ARG A 392 -14.70 13.96 -16.64
C ARG A 392 -13.20 13.81 -16.43
N PRO A 393 -12.65 12.58 -16.47
CA PRO A 393 -11.21 12.37 -16.45
C PRO A 393 -10.50 13.09 -17.60
N LEU A 394 -9.19 13.31 -17.46
CA LEU A 394 -8.39 13.79 -18.58
C LEU A 394 -8.38 12.73 -19.69
N PRO A 395 -8.59 13.11 -20.96
CA PRO A 395 -8.62 12.17 -22.09
C PRO A 395 -7.34 11.35 -22.25
N GLN A 396 -6.17 11.97 -21.97
CA GLN A 396 -4.86 11.32 -22.03
C GLN A 396 -4.43 10.68 -20.70
N GLY A 397 -5.29 10.75 -19.66
CA GLY A 397 -4.93 10.33 -18.32
C GLY A 397 -3.89 11.23 -17.67
N THR A 398 -3.12 10.68 -16.73
CA THR A 398 -2.20 11.45 -15.87
C THR A 398 -0.72 11.23 -16.18
N THR A 399 -0.39 10.33 -17.10
CA THR A 399 1.00 9.91 -17.38
C THR A 399 1.85 11.05 -17.93
N GLU A 400 1.34 11.82 -18.89
CA GLU A 400 2.06 12.97 -19.47
C GLU A 400 2.35 14.05 -18.42
N VAL A 401 1.42 14.26 -17.48
CA VAL A 401 1.60 15.18 -16.36
C VAL A 401 2.73 14.71 -15.44
N ALA A 402 2.78 13.41 -15.13
CA ALA A 402 3.85 12.83 -14.31
C ALA A 402 5.23 12.91 -15.00
N ASP A 403 5.27 12.68 -16.31
CA ASP A 403 6.50 12.84 -17.09
C ASP A 403 6.97 14.31 -17.05
N ALA A 404 6.07 15.27 -17.24
CA ALA A 404 6.40 16.69 -17.16
C ALA A 404 6.86 17.11 -15.75
N LEU A 405 6.26 16.56 -14.69
CA LEU A 405 6.72 16.78 -13.32
C LEU A 405 8.14 16.26 -13.11
N ARG A 406 8.43 15.05 -13.59
CA ARG A 406 9.78 14.49 -13.55
C ARG A 406 10.79 15.35 -14.32
N GLU A 407 10.44 15.75 -15.54
CA GLU A 407 11.37 16.44 -16.44
C GLU A 407 11.55 17.92 -16.13
N ARG A 408 10.49 18.63 -15.77
CA ARG A 408 10.52 20.09 -15.57
C ARG A 408 10.72 20.49 -14.12
N ALA A 409 10.11 19.73 -13.19
CA ALA A 409 10.14 20.06 -11.76
C ALA A 409 11.05 19.15 -10.93
N GLY A 410 11.60 18.06 -11.50
CA GLY A 410 12.43 17.11 -10.74
C GLY A 410 11.63 16.36 -9.66
N ILE A 411 10.36 16.06 -9.92
CA ILE A 411 9.46 15.36 -8.98
C ILE A 411 9.11 14.00 -9.53
N LEU A 412 9.36 12.95 -8.73
CA LEU A 412 8.88 11.60 -9.01
C LEU A 412 7.64 11.31 -8.17
N LEU A 413 6.54 10.97 -8.82
CA LEU A 413 5.33 10.52 -8.17
C LEU A 413 4.65 9.39 -8.97
N ARG A 414 3.72 8.71 -8.30
CA ARG A 414 2.90 7.69 -8.92
C ARG A 414 1.61 8.30 -9.47
N THR A 415 1.08 7.71 -10.52
CA THR A 415 -0.24 8.05 -11.06
C THR A 415 -1.16 6.83 -11.10
N ASN A 416 -2.43 7.08 -11.17
CA ASN A 416 -3.45 6.18 -11.69
C ASN A 416 -4.19 6.91 -12.83
N PRO A 417 -5.15 6.30 -13.53
CA PRO A 417 -5.82 6.97 -14.66
C PRO A 417 -6.48 8.31 -14.34
N TYR A 418 -6.72 8.62 -13.08
CA TYR A 418 -7.51 9.78 -12.65
C TYR A 418 -6.73 10.78 -11.78
N ALA A 419 -5.71 10.33 -11.06
CA ALA A 419 -5.09 11.13 -10.03
C ALA A 419 -3.56 11.00 -9.97
N LEU A 420 -2.92 12.08 -9.51
CA LEU A 420 -1.54 12.07 -9.02
C LEU A 420 -1.56 11.57 -7.57
N VAL A 421 -0.80 10.49 -7.31
CA VAL A 421 -0.76 9.85 -6.00
C VAL A 421 0.49 10.31 -5.25
N ILE A 422 0.30 10.91 -4.08
CA ILE A 422 1.32 11.58 -3.29
C ILE A 422 1.47 10.85 -1.96
N ASN A 423 2.52 10.04 -1.84
CA ASN A 423 2.82 9.22 -0.65
C ASN A 423 4.31 9.38 -0.28
N PRO A 424 4.83 10.59 0.00
CA PRO A 424 6.26 10.79 0.22
C PRO A 424 6.77 10.00 1.44
N PRO A 425 8.10 9.86 1.63
CA PRO A 425 8.66 9.33 2.86
C PRO A 425 8.15 10.10 4.09
N LEU A 426 8.00 9.44 5.24
CA LEU A 426 7.46 10.08 6.45
C LEU A 426 8.42 11.12 7.06
N VAL A 427 9.66 11.15 6.62
CA VAL A 427 10.66 12.18 6.95
C VAL A 427 10.50 13.46 6.11
N PHE A 428 9.47 13.54 5.28
CA PHE A 428 9.12 14.70 4.48
C PHE A 428 8.96 15.94 5.38
N THR A 429 9.55 17.06 4.98
CA THR A 429 9.48 18.31 5.73
C THR A 429 8.40 19.23 5.17
N ARG A 430 8.05 20.31 5.91
CA ARG A 430 7.18 21.36 5.37
C ARG A 430 7.81 22.02 4.14
N GLN A 431 9.13 22.22 4.13
CA GLN A 431 9.82 22.78 2.96
C GLN A 431 9.72 21.86 1.73
N ASP A 432 9.85 20.53 1.92
CA ASP A 432 9.63 19.57 0.82
C ASP A 432 8.19 19.62 0.32
N ALA A 433 7.22 19.80 1.24
CA ALA A 433 5.81 19.93 0.89
C ALA A 433 5.56 21.21 0.05
N ASP A 434 6.15 22.33 0.43
CA ASP A 434 6.02 23.59 -0.31
C ASP A 434 6.66 23.47 -1.71
N LEU A 435 7.87 22.87 -1.81
CA LEU A 435 8.53 22.58 -3.10
C LEU A 435 7.67 21.67 -3.99
N LEU A 436 7.02 20.65 -3.41
CA LEU A 436 6.12 19.77 -4.15
C LEU A 436 4.91 20.54 -4.69
N VAL A 437 4.26 21.38 -3.87
CA VAL A 437 3.11 22.17 -4.27
C VAL A 437 3.48 23.15 -5.39
N ASP A 438 4.62 23.83 -5.27
CA ASP A 438 5.10 24.78 -6.29
C ASP A 438 5.41 24.06 -7.61
N GLY A 439 6.05 22.89 -7.55
CA GLY A 439 6.33 22.07 -8.72
C GLY A 439 5.05 21.57 -9.39
N LEU A 440 4.06 21.11 -8.62
CA LEU A 440 2.74 20.74 -9.12
C LEU A 440 2.04 21.90 -9.80
N ARG A 441 2.01 23.07 -9.17
CA ARG A 441 1.41 24.28 -9.74
C ARG A 441 2.07 24.68 -11.06
N SER A 442 3.39 24.63 -11.13
CA SER A 442 4.17 25.01 -12.31
C SER A 442 3.84 24.18 -13.54
N VAL A 443 3.53 22.88 -13.35
CA VAL A 443 3.16 21.96 -14.42
C VAL A 443 1.66 21.99 -14.68
N LEU A 444 0.83 21.88 -13.63
CA LEU A 444 -0.63 21.80 -13.78
C LEU A 444 -1.26 23.06 -14.38
N SER A 445 -0.66 24.24 -14.16
CA SER A 445 -1.09 25.48 -14.84
C SER A 445 -0.92 25.47 -16.35
N ARG A 446 -0.17 24.52 -16.89
CA ARG A 446 0.09 24.33 -18.33
C ARG A 446 -0.69 23.17 -18.95
N VAL A 447 -1.45 22.43 -18.14
CA VAL A 447 -2.28 21.33 -18.64
C VAL A 447 -3.56 21.87 -19.24
N GLY A 448 -3.80 21.58 -20.50
CA GLY A 448 -5.05 21.93 -21.21
C GLY A 448 -6.19 20.95 -20.85
N PRO A 449 -7.44 21.30 -21.20
CA PRO A 449 -8.59 20.41 -21.02
C PRO A 449 -8.49 19.12 -21.87
N ASP A 450 -7.64 19.13 -22.89
CA ASP A 450 -7.26 17.96 -23.69
C ASP A 450 -6.32 17.00 -22.95
N GLY A 451 -5.79 17.39 -21.79
CA GLY A 451 -4.87 16.62 -20.95
C GLY A 451 -3.40 16.78 -21.35
N HIS A 452 -3.09 17.55 -22.39
CA HIS A 452 -1.70 17.80 -22.81
C HIS A 452 -1.03 18.89 -22.00
N VAL A 453 0.27 18.73 -21.73
CA VAL A 453 1.11 19.72 -21.03
C VAL A 453 1.77 20.65 -22.06
N ARG A 454 1.40 21.91 -22.06
CA ARG A 454 1.88 22.95 -22.99
C ARG A 454 3.20 23.61 -22.54
#